data_d9bb09c7ff21854f0225280ecfd9b8dc
#
_entry.id   d9bb09c7ff21854f0225280ecfd9b8dc
#
_cell.length_a   1.000
_cell.length_b   1.000
_cell.length_c   1.000
_cell.angle_alpha   90.00
_cell.angle_beta   90.00
_cell.angle_gamma   90.00
#
_symmetry.space_group_name_H-M   'P 1'
#
loop_
_entity.id
_entity.type
_entity.pdbx_description
1 polymer ?
#
loop_
_entity_poly.entity_id
_entity_poly.type
_entity_poly.pdbx_seq_one_letter_code
_entity_poly.pdbx_strand_id
1 'polypeptide(L)'
;MDIQKLNQNLNKLNKFLFIILGIAVAIWIGVEVFIGSKVEYAKEQMKENLCEAPNVKEMLARLNSSLPSKLDEINTLEKIVCENRRFVYHYALGKELETDENALNDKDIAELKEEQTKELKKEFCEDTRLKAVREIAEGVDFVYFLGAKELIRVKLESKDCE
;
A
#
# COMPACT_ATOMS: atom_id res chain seq x y z
N MET A 1 -4.41 19.84 -20.37
CA MET A 1 -4.20 18.39 -20.23
C MET A 1 -5.48 17.71 -20.64
N ASP A 2 -5.41 16.75 -21.53
CA ASP A 2 -6.60 16.08 -22.05
C ASP A 2 -7.10 15.08 -20.99
N ILE A 3 -8.30 15.32 -20.46
CA ILE A 3 -8.96 14.47 -19.44
C ILE A 3 -8.99 13.00 -19.90
N GLN A 4 -9.05 12.76 -21.23
CA GLN A 4 -8.99 11.41 -21.77
C GLN A 4 -7.61 10.75 -21.57
N LYS A 5 -6.51 11.50 -21.62
CA LYS A 5 -5.17 10.99 -21.32
C LYS A 5 -5.00 10.68 -19.83
N LEU A 6 -5.58 11.53 -18.96
CA LEU A 6 -5.58 11.28 -17.52
C LEU A 6 -6.35 10.01 -17.19
N ASN A 7 -7.57 9.82 -17.75
CA ASN A 7 -8.36 8.61 -17.57
C ASN A 7 -7.71 7.36 -18.17
N GLN A 8 -6.99 7.46 -19.29
CA GLN A 8 -6.23 6.34 -19.84
C GLN A 8 -5.04 5.96 -18.94
N ASN A 9 -4.40 6.94 -18.34
CA ASN A 9 -3.31 6.70 -17.39
C ASN A 9 -3.86 6.13 -16.06
N LEU A 10 -5.02 6.58 -15.60
CA LEU A 10 -5.73 6.02 -14.44
C LEU A 10 -6.16 4.57 -14.68
N ASN A 11 -6.66 4.24 -15.88
CA ASN A 11 -6.97 2.85 -16.23
C ASN A 11 -5.73 1.94 -16.34
N LYS A 12 -4.58 2.52 -16.68
CA LYS A 12 -3.30 1.79 -16.59
C LYS A 12 -2.89 1.60 -15.14
N LEU A 13 -3.07 2.63 -14.27
CA LEU A 13 -2.87 2.52 -12.83
C LEU A 13 -3.65 1.33 -12.24
N ASN A 14 -4.90 1.14 -12.65
CA ASN A 14 -5.77 0.08 -12.18
C ASN A 14 -5.28 -1.33 -12.56
N LYS A 15 -4.72 -1.50 -13.76
CA LYS A 15 -4.13 -2.78 -14.16
C LYS A 15 -2.89 -3.13 -13.32
N PHE A 16 -2.22 -2.15 -12.75
CA PHE A 16 -0.99 -2.33 -11.98
C PHE A 16 -1.20 -2.54 -10.49
N LEU A 17 -2.37 -2.21 -9.97
CA LEU A 17 -2.78 -2.64 -8.63
C LEU A 17 -2.64 -4.16 -8.42
N PHE A 18 -2.82 -4.95 -9.47
CA PHE A 18 -2.59 -6.40 -9.45
C PHE A 18 -1.13 -6.79 -9.18
N ILE A 19 -0.16 -5.96 -9.55
CA ILE A 19 1.26 -6.21 -9.32
C ILE A 19 1.65 -5.84 -7.87
N ILE A 20 1.05 -4.80 -7.31
CA ILE A 20 1.23 -4.40 -5.90
C ILE A 20 0.79 -5.53 -4.97
N LEU A 21 -0.29 -6.22 -5.32
CA LEU A 21 -0.74 -7.42 -4.63
C LEU A 21 0.24 -8.58 -4.71
N GLY A 22 1.03 -8.68 -5.78
CA GLY A 22 2.10 -9.68 -5.88
C GLY A 22 3.17 -9.53 -4.79
N ILE A 23 3.47 -8.29 -4.37
CA ILE A 23 4.43 -8.01 -3.28
C ILE A 23 3.76 -8.29 -1.91
N ALA A 24 2.48 -7.99 -1.76
CA ALA A 24 1.71 -8.39 -0.57
C ALA A 24 1.69 -9.92 -0.37
N VAL A 25 1.78 -10.70 -1.46
CA VAL A 25 1.92 -12.18 -1.41
C VAL A 25 3.19 -12.62 -0.70
N ALA A 26 4.30 -11.92 -0.90
CA ALA A 26 5.56 -12.26 -0.22
C ALA A 26 5.45 -12.01 1.30
N ILE A 27 4.69 -11.01 1.72
CA ILE A 27 4.37 -10.75 3.14
C ILE A 27 3.56 -11.91 3.70
N TRP A 28 2.60 -12.40 2.93
CA TRP A 28 1.67 -13.45 3.37
C TRP A 28 2.36 -14.81 3.60
N ILE A 29 3.25 -15.23 2.69
CA ILE A 29 3.98 -16.50 2.85
C ILE A 29 4.82 -16.49 4.16
N GLY A 30 5.40 -15.33 4.51
CA GLY A 30 6.11 -15.16 5.78
C GLY A 30 5.21 -15.26 7.01
N VAL A 31 3.98 -14.78 6.91
CA VAL A 31 3.02 -14.74 8.03
C VAL A 31 2.30 -16.07 8.22
N GLU A 32 1.87 -16.77 7.17
CA GLU A 32 1.18 -18.07 7.30
C GLU A 32 2.05 -19.19 7.87
N VAL A 33 3.31 -19.24 7.46
CA VAL A 33 4.26 -20.26 7.96
C VAL A 33 4.51 -20.10 9.48
N PHE A 34 4.31 -18.89 10.01
CA PHE A 34 4.59 -18.60 11.42
C PHE A 34 3.36 -18.67 12.33
N ILE A 35 2.15 -18.50 11.82
CA ILE A 35 0.92 -18.38 12.62
C ILE A 35 0.23 -19.74 12.87
N GLY A 36 0.68 -20.82 12.22
CA GLY A 36 -0.02 -22.12 12.22
C GLY A 36 -0.08 -22.91 13.52
N SER A 37 0.50 -22.48 14.65
CA SER A 37 0.46 -23.31 15.84
C SER A 37 0.72 -22.56 17.16
N LYS A 38 -0.32 -22.11 17.84
CA LYS A 38 -0.40 -21.61 19.25
C LYS A 38 -0.67 -20.11 19.42
N VAL A 39 -1.92 -19.67 19.25
CA VAL A 39 -2.00 -18.39 18.61
C VAL A 39 -2.88 -17.32 19.24
N GLU A 40 -3.81 -17.60 20.09
CA GLU A 40 -4.71 -16.52 20.54
C GLU A 40 -4.02 -15.51 21.49
N TYR A 41 -3.25 -16.01 22.41
CA TYR A 41 -2.48 -15.17 23.36
C TYR A 41 -1.30 -14.45 22.69
N ALA A 42 -0.65 -15.11 21.73
CA ALA A 42 0.44 -14.52 20.96
C ALA A 42 -0.04 -13.44 19.96
N LYS A 43 -1.27 -13.55 19.46
CA LYS A 43 -1.88 -12.54 18.58
C LYS A 43 -2.09 -11.20 19.27
N GLU A 44 -2.56 -11.17 20.52
CA GLU A 44 -2.78 -9.91 21.22
C GLU A 44 -1.46 -9.20 21.54
N GLN A 45 -0.46 -9.93 22.03
CA GLN A 45 0.86 -9.33 22.25
C GLN A 45 1.53 -8.87 20.97
N MET A 46 1.30 -9.58 19.85
CA MET A 46 1.82 -9.19 18.56
C MET A 46 1.12 -7.92 18.03
N LYS A 47 -0.17 -7.74 18.30
CA LYS A 47 -0.91 -6.52 17.93
C LYS A 47 -0.35 -5.28 18.64
N GLU A 48 -0.01 -5.38 19.92
CA GLU A 48 0.51 -4.24 20.68
C GLU A 48 1.89 -3.79 20.20
N ASN A 49 2.75 -4.73 19.83
CA ASN A 49 4.15 -4.48 19.47
C ASN A 49 4.48 -4.89 18.02
N LEU A 50 3.51 -4.80 17.10
CA LEU A 50 3.65 -5.30 15.74
C LEU A 50 4.93 -4.82 15.04
N CYS A 51 5.18 -3.51 15.07
CA CYS A 51 6.31 -2.93 14.35
C CYS A 51 7.67 -3.23 15.02
N GLU A 52 7.65 -3.61 16.30
CA GLU A 52 8.85 -3.96 17.06
C GLU A 52 9.17 -5.45 16.99
N ALA A 53 8.22 -6.28 16.57
CA ALA A 53 8.39 -7.72 16.47
C ALA A 53 9.55 -8.09 15.54
N PRO A 54 10.51 -8.93 16.00
CA PRO A 54 11.71 -9.28 15.20
C PRO A 54 11.38 -9.88 13.83
N ASN A 55 10.37 -10.73 13.77
CA ASN A 55 9.89 -11.35 12.53
C ASN A 55 9.31 -10.32 11.55
N VAL A 56 8.63 -9.29 12.03
CA VAL A 56 8.11 -8.20 11.18
C VAL A 56 9.26 -7.35 10.66
N LYS A 57 10.25 -7.02 11.51
CA LYS A 57 11.45 -6.29 11.09
C LYS A 57 12.24 -7.07 10.02
N GLU A 58 12.43 -8.36 10.23
CA GLU A 58 13.14 -9.22 9.26
C GLU A 58 12.37 -9.31 7.94
N MET A 59 11.04 -9.50 8.00
CA MET A 59 10.17 -9.52 6.82
C MET A 59 10.29 -8.20 6.04
N LEU A 60 10.17 -7.06 6.73
CA LEU A 60 10.29 -5.74 6.09
C LEU A 60 11.68 -5.52 5.49
N ALA A 61 12.75 -5.95 6.17
CA ALA A 61 14.10 -5.86 5.64
C ALA A 61 14.26 -6.67 4.34
N ARG A 62 13.70 -7.89 4.29
CA ARG A 62 13.70 -8.72 3.08
C ARG A 62 12.91 -8.08 1.94
N LEU A 63 11.72 -7.54 2.22
CA LEU A 63 10.90 -6.87 1.21
C LEU A 63 11.62 -5.63 0.66
N ASN A 64 12.15 -4.80 1.55
CA ASN A 64 12.86 -3.59 1.16
C ASN A 64 14.19 -3.86 0.44
N SER A 65 14.76 -5.04 0.56
CA SER A 65 16.00 -5.39 -0.15
C SER A 65 15.84 -5.44 -1.68
N SER A 66 14.61 -5.61 -2.16
CA SER A 66 14.24 -5.60 -3.58
C SER A 66 13.65 -4.25 -4.06
N LEU A 67 13.59 -3.26 -3.19
CA LEU A 67 13.08 -1.94 -3.49
C LEU A 67 14.23 -0.94 -3.71
N PRO A 68 14.05 0.12 -4.49
CA PRO A 68 12.82 0.50 -5.18
C PRO A 68 12.47 -0.40 -6.37
N SER A 69 11.17 -0.64 -6.58
CA SER A 69 10.65 -1.41 -7.70
C SER A 69 9.72 -0.57 -8.55
N LYS A 70 10.08 -0.41 -9.82
CA LYS A 70 9.24 0.29 -10.79
C LYS A 70 8.05 -0.60 -11.14
N LEU A 71 6.86 -0.15 -10.82
CA LEU A 71 5.61 -0.90 -11.04
C LEU A 71 5.05 -0.63 -12.43
N ASP A 72 5.14 0.62 -12.87
CA ASP A 72 4.74 1.07 -14.21
C ASP A 72 5.55 2.31 -14.62
N GLU A 73 5.12 3.00 -15.67
CA GLU A 73 5.80 4.20 -16.17
C GLU A 73 5.77 5.36 -15.16
N ILE A 74 4.76 5.38 -14.29
CA ILE A 74 4.47 6.50 -13.38
C ILE A 74 4.76 6.15 -11.93
N ASN A 75 4.57 4.89 -11.52
CA ASN A 75 4.63 4.47 -10.12
C ASN A 75 5.87 3.65 -9.81
N THR A 76 6.55 4.03 -8.76
CA THR A 76 7.65 3.26 -8.18
C THR A 76 7.35 3.02 -6.70
N LEU A 77 7.31 1.76 -6.27
CA LEU A 77 7.28 1.43 -4.85
C LEU A 77 8.68 1.61 -4.28
N GLU A 78 8.87 2.57 -3.40
CA GLU A 78 10.17 2.92 -2.86
C GLU A 78 10.53 2.14 -1.61
N LYS A 79 9.59 2.02 -0.69
CA LYS A 79 9.78 1.31 0.58
C LYS A 79 8.46 0.92 1.23
N ILE A 80 8.55 -0.05 2.14
CA ILE A 80 7.47 -0.46 3.03
C ILE A 80 7.99 -0.32 4.46
N VAL A 81 7.24 0.37 5.30
CA VAL A 81 7.59 0.53 6.72
C VAL A 81 6.44 0.09 7.61
N CYS A 82 6.71 -0.13 8.88
CA CYS A 82 5.69 -0.34 9.89
C CYS A 82 5.72 0.83 10.86
N GLU A 83 4.62 1.55 10.97
CA GLU A 83 4.47 2.72 11.84
C GLU A 83 3.09 2.67 12.52
N ASN A 84 3.06 2.89 13.84
CA ASN A 84 1.80 2.90 14.60
C ASN A 84 0.93 1.65 14.34
N ARG A 85 1.56 0.48 14.30
CA ARG A 85 0.90 -0.82 14.01
C ARG A 85 0.24 -0.91 12.64
N ARG A 86 0.65 -0.07 11.68
CA ARG A 86 0.18 -0.04 10.30
C ARG A 86 1.33 -0.32 9.35
N PHE A 87 1.05 -1.04 8.29
CA PHE A 87 2.00 -1.15 7.18
C PHE A 87 1.81 0.05 6.24
N VAL A 88 2.88 0.78 5.98
CA VAL A 88 2.88 1.99 5.16
C VAL A 88 3.69 1.75 3.90
N TYR A 89 3.03 1.80 2.76
CA TYR A 89 3.62 1.65 1.43
C TYR A 89 3.89 3.03 0.85
N HIS A 90 5.13 3.32 0.54
CA HIS A 90 5.55 4.59 -0.05
C HIS A 90 5.78 4.44 -1.55
N TYR A 91 5.02 5.19 -2.32
CA TYR A 91 5.10 5.24 -3.77
C TYR A 91 5.64 6.59 -4.23
N ALA A 92 6.65 6.58 -5.10
CA ALA A 92 7.05 7.77 -5.85
C ALA A 92 6.29 7.81 -7.18
N LEU A 93 5.70 8.96 -7.47
CA LEU A 93 5.11 9.26 -8.76
C LEU A 93 6.18 9.81 -9.71
N GLY A 94 6.10 9.43 -10.98
CA GLY A 94 7.09 9.80 -11.98
C GLY A 94 7.17 11.31 -12.19
N LYS A 95 8.38 11.80 -12.49
CA LYS A 95 8.68 13.22 -12.72
C LYS A 95 7.89 13.81 -13.90
N GLU A 96 7.35 12.97 -14.75
CA GLU A 96 6.49 13.41 -15.88
C GLU A 96 5.24 14.15 -15.40
N LEU A 97 4.83 13.91 -14.14
CA LEU A 97 3.73 14.64 -13.50
C LEU A 97 4.17 15.97 -12.87
N GLU A 98 5.49 16.16 -12.65
CA GLU A 98 6.03 17.41 -12.11
C GLU A 98 6.15 18.53 -13.17
N THR A 99 6.30 18.15 -14.44
CA THR A 99 6.64 19.09 -15.53
C THR A 99 5.44 19.69 -16.23
N ASP A 100 4.23 19.25 -15.93
CA ASP A 100 3.04 19.83 -16.54
C ASP A 100 2.70 21.14 -15.82
N GLU A 101 2.76 22.27 -16.54
CA GLU A 101 2.38 23.60 -16.05
C GLU A 101 0.93 23.67 -15.53
N ASN A 102 0.15 22.62 -15.79
CA ASN A 102 -1.15 22.35 -15.16
C ASN A 102 -0.99 21.40 -14.01
N ALA A 103 -0.32 21.84 -12.96
CA ALA A 103 -0.28 21.11 -11.70
C ALA A 103 -1.70 20.61 -11.31
N LEU A 104 -1.78 19.34 -10.91
CA LEU A 104 -3.01 18.76 -10.37
C LEU A 104 -3.59 19.75 -9.35
N ASN A 105 -4.76 20.28 -9.62
CA ASN A 105 -5.43 21.14 -8.67
C ASN A 105 -6.04 20.30 -7.53
N ASP A 106 -6.40 20.95 -6.45
CA ASP A 106 -6.92 20.25 -5.26
C ASP A 106 -8.15 19.38 -5.54
N LYS A 107 -8.96 19.77 -6.53
CA LYS A 107 -10.11 18.99 -6.96
C LYS A 107 -9.69 17.71 -7.67
N ASP A 108 -8.72 17.78 -8.58
CA ASP A 108 -8.22 16.61 -9.29
C ASP A 108 -7.56 15.62 -8.30
N ILE A 109 -6.84 16.14 -7.31
CA ILE A 109 -6.25 15.33 -6.23
C ILE A 109 -7.33 14.65 -5.39
N ALA A 110 -8.42 15.35 -5.08
CA ALA A 110 -9.52 14.79 -4.30
C ALA A 110 -10.25 13.68 -5.07
N GLU A 111 -10.54 13.89 -6.36
CA GLU A 111 -11.15 12.88 -7.23
C GLU A 111 -10.26 11.64 -7.38
N LEU A 112 -8.96 11.85 -7.60
CA LEU A 112 -7.98 10.78 -7.69
C LEU A 112 -7.90 9.97 -6.38
N LYS A 113 -7.91 10.65 -5.24
CA LYS A 113 -7.91 10.02 -3.93
C LYS A 113 -9.17 9.18 -3.71
N GLU A 114 -10.33 9.67 -4.10
CA GLU A 114 -11.60 8.95 -3.95
C GLU A 114 -11.59 7.67 -4.79
N GLU A 115 -11.18 7.76 -6.06
CA GLU A 115 -11.07 6.62 -6.97
C GLU A 115 -10.08 5.58 -6.43
N GLN A 116 -8.88 6.01 -6.05
CA GLN A 116 -7.87 5.12 -5.46
C GLN A 116 -8.36 4.47 -4.17
N THR A 117 -9.05 5.22 -3.32
CA THR A 117 -9.61 4.67 -2.08
C THR A 117 -10.60 3.56 -2.35
N LYS A 118 -11.48 3.74 -3.33
CA LYS A 118 -12.50 2.74 -3.69
C LYS A 118 -11.87 1.44 -4.17
N GLU A 119 -10.87 1.53 -5.03
CA GLU A 119 -10.20 0.35 -5.59
C GLU A 119 -9.34 -0.37 -4.57
N LEU A 120 -8.50 0.37 -3.84
CA LEU A 120 -7.66 -0.18 -2.78
C LEU A 120 -8.50 -0.82 -1.68
N LYS A 121 -9.66 -0.22 -1.33
CA LYS A 121 -10.58 -0.80 -0.37
C LYS A 121 -11.12 -2.14 -0.86
N LYS A 122 -11.56 -2.20 -2.11
CA LYS A 122 -12.06 -3.46 -2.69
C LYS A 122 -11.00 -4.56 -2.59
N GLU A 123 -9.79 -4.27 -3.04
CA GLU A 123 -8.70 -5.25 -2.98
C GLU A 123 -8.32 -5.62 -1.56
N PHE A 124 -8.18 -4.64 -0.68
CA PHE A 124 -7.86 -4.87 0.73
C PHE A 124 -8.87 -5.78 1.39
N CYS A 125 -10.15 -5.66 1.07
CA CYS A 125 -11.22 -6.44 1.70
C CYS A 125 -11.41 -7.81 1.06
N GLU A 126 -11.32 -7.91 -0.26
CA GLU A 126 -11.60 -9.15 -1.01
C GLU A 126 -10.40 -10.08 -1.08
N ASP A 127 -9.18 -9.57 -1.02
CA ASP A 127 -7.98 -10.40 -1.12
C ASP A 127 -7.76 -11.23 0.14
N THR A 128 -7.89 -12.55 -0.01
CA THR A 128 -7.66 -13.51 1.07
C THR A 128 -6.23 -13.49 1.61
N ARG A 129 -5.27 -13.05 0.80
CA ARG A 129 -3.86 -12.93 1.17
C ARG A 129 -3.64 -11.81 2.19
N LEU A 130 -4.48 -10.78 2.17
CA LEU A 130 -4.45 -9.68 3.13
C LEU A 130 -5.22 -9.96 4.42
N LYS A 131 -5.88 -11.12 4.52
CA LYS A 131 -6.63 -11.50 5.72
C LYS A 131 -5.76 -11.46 6.98
N ALA A 132 -4.56 -12.03 6.93
CA ALA A 132 -3.65 -12.01 8.06
C ALA A 132 -3.25 -10.58 8.47
N VAL A 133 -3.02 -9.70 7.50
CA VAL A 133 -2.72 -8.29 7.76
C VAL A 133 -3.90 -7.61 8.46
N ARG A 134 -5.12 -7.84 7.98
CA ARG A 134 -6.34 -7.31 8.63
C ARG A 134 -6.54 -7.80 10.06
N GLU A 135 -6.04 -8.99 10.38
CA GLU A 135 -6.18 -9.56 11.72
C GLU A 135 -5.14 -9.06 12.71
N ILE A 136 -3.92 -8.72 12.26
CA ILE A 136 -2.80 -8.38 13.15
C ILE A 136 -2.44 -6.90 13.15
N ALA A 137 -2.64 -6.19 12.04
CA ALA A 137 -2.34 -4.77 11.93
C ALA A 137 -3.59 -3.91 12.21
N GLU A 138 -3.38 -2.65 12.59
CA GLU A 138 -4.48 -1.67 12.63
C GLU A 138 -4.97 -1.29 11.24
N GLY A 139 -4.12 -1.48 10.23
CA GLY A 139 -4.47 -1.24 8.86
C GLY A 139 -3.26 -1.10 7.96
N VAL A 140 -3.53 -0.57 6.77
CA VAL A 140 -2.54 -0.31 5.73
C VAL A 140 -2.71 1.13 5.25
N ASP A 141 -1.59 1.83 5.05
CA ASP A 141 -1.55 3.14 4.43
C ASP A 141 -0.83 3.04 3.08
N PHE A 142 -1.43 3.61 2.05
CA PHE A 142 -0.82 3.80 0.74
C PHE A 142 -0.53 5.27 0.55
N VAL A 143 0.75 5.63 0.45
CA VAL A 143 1.21 7.02 0.41
C VAL A 143 1.93 7.29 -0.89
N TYR A 144 1.40 8.24 -1.64
CA TYR A 144 1.93 8.64 -2.95
C TYR A 144 2.62 9.98 -2.83
N PHE A 145 3.86 10.03 -3.28
CA PHE A 145 4.70 11.21 -3.27
C PHE A 145 4.94 11.71 -4.70
N LEU A 146 4.85 13.01 -4.88
CA LEU A 146 5.34 13.70 -6.06
C LEU A 146 6.56 14.53 -5.63
N GLY A 147 7.74 14.09 -6.05
CA GLY A 147 8.98 14.60 -5.47
C GLY A 147 9.04 14.37 -3.96
N ALA A 148 9.21 15.44 -3.20
CA ALA A 148 9.24 15.39 -1.72
C ALA A 148 7.86 15.61 -1.07
N LYS A 149 6.82 15.92 -1.86
CA LYS A 149 5.50 16.26 -1.35
C LYS A 149 4.60 15.01 -1.30
N GLU A 150 4.03 14.73 -0.13
CA GLU A 150 2.92 13.77 -0.02
C GLU A 150 1.71 14.33 -0.76
N LEU A 151 1.26 13.64 -1.81
CA LEU A 151 0.15 14.06 -2.64
C LEU A 151 -1.16 13.43 -2.17
N ILE A 152 -1.13 12.11 -1.96
CA ILE A 152 -2.29 11.31 -1.57
C ILE A 152 -1.87 10.34 -0.48
N ARG A 153 -2.74 10.19 0.53
CA ARG A 153 -2.67 9.08 1.50
C ARG A 153 -4.04 8.42 1.59
N VAL A 154 -4.07 7.13 1.31
CA VAL A 154 -5.24 6.27 1.51
C VAL A 154 -4.98 5.41 2.73
N LYS A 155 -5.87 5.47 3.71
CA LYS A 155 -5.83 4.67 4.93
C LYS A 155 -6.95 3.65 4.90
N LEU A 156 -6.61 2.39 5.08
CA LEU A 156 -7.58 1.29 5.15
C LEU A 156 -7.44 0.54 6.48
N GLU A 157 -8.55 0.17 7.05
CA GLU A 157 -8.66 -0.57 8.30
C GLU A 157 -9.61 -1.76 8.14
N SER A 158 -9.52 -2.75 9.02
CA SER A 158 -10.37 -3.94 8.94
C SER A 158 -11.86 -3.61 9.00
N LYS A 159 -12.24 -2.56 9.75
CA LYS A 159 -13.63 -2.07 9.83
C LYS A 159 -14.18 -1.53 8.50
N ASP A 160 -13.31 -1.14 7.58
CA ASP A 160 -13.73 -0.67 6.25
C ASP A 160 -14.28 -1.81 5.38
N CYS A 161 -14.09 -3.06 5.82
CA CYS A 161 -14.52 -4.27 5.12
C CYS A 161 -15.86 -4.85 5.63
N GLU A 162 -16.51 -4.19 6.56
CA GLU A 162 -17.80 -4.59 7.15
C GLU A 162 -19.02 -4.11 6.34
#